data_07defe9d1f4598e8cae7c8e5b076b9b3
#
_entry.id   07defe9d1f4598e8cae7c8e5b076b9b3
#
_cell.length_a   1.000
_cell.length_b   1.000
_cell.length_c   1.000
_cell.angle_alpha   90.00
_cell.angle_beta   90.00
_cell.angle_gamma   90.00
#
_symmetry.space_group_name_H-M   'P 1'
#
loop_
_entity.id
_entity.type
_entity.pdbx_description
1 polymer ?
#
loop_
_entity_poly.entity_id
_entity_poly.type
_entity_poly.pdbx_seq_one_letter_code
_entity_poly.pdbx_strand_id
1 'polypeptide(L)'
;MNKRIAFLLSLCWVVCCSYAQNSFSKHEVRQTMRRVADWQIAHMKEVTYDPLNWVNATFYLGLSKWASVAEQENQDDFYFKWLRRLGARNYWQVDKRMYHADDICVAQTYLDLYRKYGKEEMLIPTKARTEWVMEHPSKGSFLLDYGDASTLEKWTWCDALFMAPPVYARLYNITGDKKFLRFMDKEYKETYEFLYDKDARLFYRDHRYFTQKEANGEKVFWGRGNGWVLGGLVEILRELPAGNKYRTFYENLFVELATRVATLQQSDGFWRASMLDPHSYSSPETSCSGFFVYALAYGINEGLLSKEEFLPIVEKGWKALVGAVEEDGKLGYVQPIGADPKKVTREMTEVYGPGAFLLAGTEVYRMAKDEIHGNNISAERIREIADMLPEKPEGIGVTYKDRTYWDKMKNTPEARKLIEEAHTSLKDGLPPFVDSLYLHLNKTEIRLPGENMMNARYQYLWRLVLAECLENKRRFIPAICEGVEE
;
A
#
# COMPACT_ATOMS: atom_id res chain seq x y z
N MET A 1 26.34 17.69 -51.51
CA MET A 1 25.91 16.98 -50.28
C MET A 1 24.41 16.76 -50.37
N ASN A 2 23.98 15.52 -50.54
CA ASN A 2 22.67 15.17 -51.09
C ASN A 2 21.51 15.45 -50.11
N LYS A 3 20.48 16.17 -50.59
CA LYS A 3 19.22 16.43 -49.83
C LYS A 3 18.52 15.17 -49.27
N ARG A 4 18.87 13.98 -49.74
CA ARG A 4 18.37 12.69 -49.23
C ARG A 4 19.03 12.25 -47.91
N ILE A 5 20.25 12.71 -47.61
CA ILE A 5 20.96 12.40 -46.35
C ILE A 5 20.41 13.30 -45.20
N ALA A 6 20.06 14.54 -45.52
CA ALA A 6 19.44 15.46 -44.54
C ALA A 6 18.06 14.99 -44.12
N PHE A 7 17.28 14.33 -45.01
CA PHE A 7 15.94 13.82 -44.70
C PHE A 7 16.00 12.54 -43.86
N LEU A 8 17.02 11.69 -44.05
CA LEU A 8 17.24 10.48 -43.22
C LEU A 8 17.75 10.82 -41.82
N LEU A 9 18.55 11.87 -41.66
CA LEU A 9 18.98 12.35 -40.33
C LEU A 9 17.85 13.06 -39.57
N SER A 10 16.94 13.73 -40.28
CA SER A 10 15.71 14.32 -39.67
C SER A 10 14.71 13.24 -39.27
N LEU A 11 14.60 12.11 -39.97
CA LEU A 11 13.73 10.99 -39.58
C LEU A 11 14.31 10.20 -38.40
N CYS A 12 15.64 10.09 -38.23
CA CYS A 12 16.22 9.47 -37.03
C CYS A 12 16.06 10.31 -35.75
N TRP A 13 15.90 11.64 -35.86
CA TRP A 13 15.66 12.50 -34.69
C TRP A 13 14.20 12.49 -34.22
N VAL A 14 13.25 12.15 -35.09
CA VAL A 14 11.81 12.06 -34.75
C VAL A 14 11.47 10.71 -34.12
N VAL A 15 12.34 9.68 -34.24
CA VAL A 15 12.08 8.35 -33.66
C VAL A 15 12.64 8.19 -32.23
N CYS A 16 13.46 9.13 -31.73
CA CYS A 16 14.04 9.08 -30.38
C CYS A 16 13.30 9.88 -29.31
N CYS A 17 12.19 10.51 -29.62
CA CYS A 17 11.24 10.98 -28.61
C CYS A 17 10.16 9.93 -28.34
N SER A 18 10.57 8.69 -28.04
CA SER A 18 9.71 7.79 -27.29
C SER A 18 9.55 8.41 -25.90
N TYR A 19 8.45 9.12 -25.68
CA TYR A 19 8.02 9.45 -24.31
C TYR A 19 8.19 8.19 -23.48
N ALA A 20 8.96 8.27 -22.39
CA ALA A 20 9.03 7.21 -21.41
C ALA A 20 7.61 6.94 -20.91
N GLN A 21 7.00 5.94 -21.48
CA GLN A 21 5.61 5.61 -21.26
C GLN A 21 5.62 4.64 -20.09
N ASN A 22 5.11 5.08 -18.94
CA ASN A 22 5.02 4.24 -17.74
C ASN A 22 4.53 2.82 -18.11
N SER A 23 5.27 1.80 -17.65
CA SER A 23 5.05 0.40 -18.02
C SER A 23 4.03 -0.32 -17.13
N PHE A 24 3.56 0.31 -16.02
CA PHE A 24 2.67 -0.35 -15.07
C PHE A 24 1.21 -0.02 -15.30
N SER A 25 0.34 -1.03 -15.17
CA SER A 25 -1.11 -0.83 -15.06
C SER A 25 -1.52 -0.62 -13.61
N LYS A 26 -2.57 0.15 -13.37
CA LYS A 26 -3.17 0.30 -12.03
C LYS A 26 -3.60 -1.05 -11.44
N HIS A 27 -4.06 -1.95 -12.29
CA HIS A 27 -4.49 -3.30 -11.90
C HIS A 27 -3.34 -4.12 -11.29
N GLU A 28 -2.20 -4.21 -11.98
CA GLU A 28 -1.04 -4.96 -11.51
C GLU A 28 -0.49 -4.42 -10.20
N VAL A 29 -0.37 -3.08 -10.10
CA VAL A 29 0.06 -2.41 -8.88
C VAL A 29 -0.88 -2.73 -7.73
N ARG A 30 -2.19 -2.58 -7.94
CA ARG A 30 -3.24 -2.84 -6.95
C ARG A 30 -3.27 -4.30 -6.50
N GLN A 31 -3.22 -5.25 -7.43
CA GLN A 31 -3.19 -6.68 -7.09
C GLN A 31 -1.99 -7.03 -6.22
N THR A 32 -0.81 -6.51 -6.54
CA THR A 32 0.40 -6.79 -5.76
C THR A 32 0.33 -6.15 -4.38
N MET A 33 -0.14 -4.90 -4.28
CA MET A 33 -0.34 -4.23 -2.99
C MET A 33 -1.34 -5.01 -2.10
N ARG A 34 -2.45 -5.48 -2.68
CA ARG A 34 -3.44 -6.30 -1.96
C ARG A 34 -2.81 -7.56 -1.39
N ARG A 35 -2.10 -8.33 -2.20
CA ARG A 35 -1.44 -9.57 -1.74
C ARG A 35 -0.51 -9.32 -0.56
N VAL A 36 0.32 -8.27 -0.63
CA VAL A 36 1.25 -7.92 0.46
C VAL A 36 0.50 -7.47 1.72
N ALA A 37 -0.53 -6.64 1.57
CA ALA A 37 -1.35 -6.17 2.69
C ALA A 37 -2.09 -7.32 3.38
N ASP A 38 -2.73 -8.19 2.60
CA ASP A 38 -3.51 -9.32 3.10
C ASP A 38 -2.61 -10.35 3.80
N TRP A 39 -1.44 -10.66 3.19
CA TRP A 39 -0.47 -11.55 3.82
C TRP A 39 -0.03 -11.02 5.19
N GLN A 40 0.36 -9.74 5.25
CA GLN A 40 0.83 -9.17 6.52
C GLN A 40 -0.29 -9.13 7.57
N ILE A 41 -1.51 -8.77 7.21
CA ILE A 41 -2.65 -8.77 8.14
C ILE A 41 -2.91 -10.19 8.68
N ALA A 42 -2.87 -11.20 7.82
CA ALA A 42 -3.08 -12.59 8.22
C ALA A 42 -2.02 -13.08 9.25
N HIS A 43 -0.78 -12.58 9.13
CA HIS A 43 0.36 -12.97 9.98
C HIS A 43 0.60 -12.01 11.17
N MET A 44 -0.23 -10.97 11.37
CA MET A 44 -0.06 -10.05 12.51
C MET A 44 -0.15 -10.74 13.88
N LYS A 45 -0.82 -11.87 13.98
CA LYS A 45 -0.89 -12.67 15.22
C LYS A 45 0.46 -13.32 15.61
N GLU A 46 1.37 -13.46 14.66
CA GLU A 46 2.72 -14.04 14.84
C GLU A 46 3.75 -12.96 15.23
N VAL A 47 3.38 -11.68 15.07
CA VAL A 47 4.21 -10.54 15.41
C VAL A 47 4.28 -10.39 16.93
N THR A 48 5.50 -10.42 17.47
CA THR A 48 5.74 -10.38 18.92
C THR A 48 5.88 -8.95 19.48
N TYR A 49 5.96 -7.94 18.61
CA TYR A 49 6.05 -6.54 19.01
C TYR A 49 4.73 -6.02 19.55
N ASP A 50 4.82 -5.11 20.54
CA ASP A 50 3.64 -4.38 21.04
C ASP A 50 2.90 -3.72 19.86
N PRO A 51 1.56 -3.76 19.83
CA PRO A 51 0.79 -3.13 18.75
C PRO A 51 1.12 -1.66 18.49
N LEU A 52 1.60 -0.92 19.47
CA LEU A 52 1.98 0.50 19.35
C LEU A 52 3.43 0.71 18.90
N ASN A 53 4.23 -0.35 18.83
CA ASN A 53 5.63 -0.28 18.43
C ASN A 53 5.81 0.28 17.02
N TRP A 54 6.86 1.05 16.77
CA TRP A 54 7.19 1.66 15.49
C TRP A 54 7.27 0.66 14.33
N VAL A 55 7.68 -0.59 14.59
CA VAL A 55 7.73 -1.68 13.61
C VAL A 55 6.36 -1.88 12.96
N ASN A 56 5.33 -1.97 13.81
CA ASN A 56 3.94 -2.12 13.38
C ASN A 56 3.38 -0.80 12.84
N ALA A 57 3.72 0.33 13.47
CA ALA A 57 3.23 1.66 13.09
C ALA A 57 3.58 2.02 11.64
N THR A 58 4.76 1.62 11.16
CA THR A 58 5.18 1.81 9.78
C THR A 58 4.27 1.05 8.80
N PHE A 59 3.91 -0.18 9.14
CA PHE A 59 2.94 -0.95 8.35
C PHE A 59 1.57 -0.29 8.36
N TYR A 60 1.09 0.18 9.51
CA TYR A 60 -0.21 0.83 9.60
C TYR A 60 -0.29 2.10 8.75
N LEU A 61 0.80 2.87 8.67
CA LEU A 61 0.86 4.03 7.79
C LEU A 61 0.75 3.60 6.31
N GLY A 62 1.54 2.63 5.88
CA GLY A 62 1.44 2.09 4.52
C GLY A 62 0.06 1.50 4.22
N LEU A 63 -0.51 0.77 5.19
CA LEU A 63 -1.85 0.20 5.08
C LEU A 63 -2.94 1.27 4.99
N SER A 64 -2.80 2.42 5.67
CA SER A 64 -3.76 3.52 5.58
C SER A 64 -3.79 4.15 4.18
N LYS A 65 -2.62 4.25 3.54
CA LYS A 65 -2.53 4.73 2.15
C LYS A 65 -3.13 3.71 1.16
N TRP A 66 -2.81 2.43 1.34
CA TRP A 66 -3.45 1.36 0.58
C TRP A 66 -4.97 1.33 0.77
N ALA A 67 -5.45 1.49 2.01
CA ALA A 67 -6.88 1.53 2.32
C ALA A 67 -7.63 2.59 1.51
N SER A 68 -7.01 3.76 1.28
CA SER A 68 -7.59 4.82 0.45
C SER A 68 -7.73 4.39 -1.01
N VAL A 69 -6.74 3.70 -1.56
CA VAL A 69 -6.80 3.15 -2.93
C VAL A 69 -7.87 2.07 -3.04
N ALA A 70 -7.91 1.13 -2.10
CA ALA A 70 -8.87 0.02 -2.09
C ALA A 70 -10.32 0.51 -1.98
N GLU A 71 -10.57 1.51 -1.13
CA GLU A 71 -11.90 2.10 -0.97
C GLU A 71 -12.37 2.85 -2.21
N GLN A 72 -11.50 3.64 -2.85
CA GLN A 72 -11.83 4.38 -4.07
C GLN A 72 -12.18 3.48 -5.25
N GLU A 73 -11.48 2.36 -5.38
CA GLU A 73 -11.62 1.48 -6.56
C GLU A 73 -12.75 0.46 -6.43
N ASN A 74 -12.95 -0.11 -5.24
CA ASN A 74 -13.86 -1.24 -5.04
C ASN A 74 -14.84 -1.03 -3.89
N GLN A 75 -14.91 0.16 -3.29
CA GLN A 75 -15.67 0.44 -2.05
C GLN A 75 -15.24 -0.48 -0.88
N ASP A 76 -14.00 -0.99 -0.92
CA ASP A 76 -13.45 -1.91 0.06
C ASP A 76 -12.97 -1.15 1.30
N ASP A 77 -13.80 -1.09 2.33
CA ASP A 77 -13.50 -0.43 3.59
C ASP A 77 -12.84 -1.35 4.64
N PHE A 78 -12.51 -2.59 4.29
CA PHE A 78 -11.94 -3.60 5.19
C PHE A 78 -10.69 -3.10 5.92
N TYR A 79 -9.74 -2.51 5.20
CA TYR A 79 -8.47 -2.05 5.77
C TYR A 79 -8.67 -0.87 6.72
N PHE A 80 -9.55 0.06 6.40
CA PHE A 80 -9.93 1.14 7.32
C PHE A 80 -10.63 0.61 8.57
N LYS A 81 -11.53 -0.35 8.45
CA LYS A 81 -12.18 -1.01 9.58
C LYS A 81 -11.15 -1.71 10.47
N TRP A 82 -10.17 -2.38 9.86
CA TRP A 82 -9.10 -3.05 10.58
C TRP A 82 -8.26 -2.06 11.39
N LEU A 83 -7.80 -0.97 10.78
CA LEU A 83 -7.03 0.09 11.43
C LEU A 83 -7.83 0.78 12.56
N ARG A 84 -9.11 1.03 12.36
CA ARG A 84 -9.98 1.59 13.39
C ARG A 84 -10.13 0.67 14.60
N ARG A 85 -10.30 -0.63 14.37
CA ARG A 85 -10.35 -1.63 15.44
C ARG A 85 -9.05 -1.68 16.23
N LEU A 86 -7.91 -1.59 15.55
CA LEU A 86 -6.61 -1.50 16.18
C LEU A 86 -6.51 -0.27 17.08
N GLY A 87 -6.80 0.92 16.57
CA GLY A 87 -6.75 2.17 17.33
C GLY A 87 -7.69 2.14 18.53
N ALA A 88 -8.94 1.69 18.36
CA ALA A 88 -9.93 1.60 19.43
C ALA A 88 -9.50 0.62 20.54
N ARG A 89 -8.93 -0.54 20.21
CA ARG A 89 -8.41 -1.51 21.19
C ARG A 89 -7.26 -0.95 22.02
N ASN A 90 -6.50 -0.02 21.48
CA ASN A 90 -5.38 0.65 22.15
C ASN A 90 -5.78 2.04 22.67
N TYR A 91 -7.09 2.36 22.74
CA TYR A 91 -7.60 3.65 23.22
C TYR A 91 -6.97 4.85 22.52
N TRP A 92 -6.52 4.68 21.28
CA TRP A 92 -5.82 5.68 20.45
C TRP A 92 -4.56 6.25 21.13
N GLN A 93 -4.00 5.51 22.10
CA GLN A 93 -2.77 5.90 22.78
C GLN A 93 -1.57 5.67 21.88
N VAL A 94 -0.52 6.45 22.12
CA VAL A 94 0.83 6.21 21.57
C VAL A 94 1.64 5.38 22.58
N ASP A 95 2.81 4.89 22.21
CA ASP A 95 3.60 4.02 23.09
C ASP A 95 4.19 4.79 24.30
N LYS A 96 4.87 4.13 25.20
CA LYS A 96 5.04 4.49 26.63
C LYS A 96 6.05 5.61 26.89
N ARG A 97 7.13 5.68 26.11
CA ARG A 97 8.25 6.62 26.35
C ARG A 97 7.88 8.02 25.89
N MET A 98 7.81 8.97 26.84
CA MET A 98 7.24 10.30 26.63
C MET A 98 7.86 11.05 25.44
N TYR A 99 9.18 11.09 25.35
CA TYR A 99 9.92 11.85 24.35
C TYR A 99 10.34 11.05 23.11
N HIS A 100 10.32 9.72 23.22
CA HIS A 100 10.92 8.86 22.21
C HIS A 100 10.20 8.96 20.87
N ALA A 101 10.96 9.26 19.82
CA ALA A 101 10.40 9.45 18.47
C ALA A 101 9.65 8.23 17.95
N ASP A 102 10.17 7.03 18.20
CA ASP A 102 9.55 5.79 17.75
C ASP A 102 8.14 5.58 18.35
N ASP A 103 7.98 6.00 19.61
CA ASP A 103 6.75 5.76 20.38
C ASP A 103 5.56 6.62 19.94
N ILE A 104 5.80 7.66 19.15
CA ILE A 104 4.74 8.47 18.57
C ILE A 104 4.41 8.11 17.11
N CYS A 105 5.16 7.22 16.48
CA CYS A 105 5.02 6.89 15.06
C CYS A 105 3.60 6.45 14.69
N VAL A 106 2.93 5.66 15.54
CA VAL A 106 1.57 5.16 15.32
C VAL A 106 0.53 6.28 15.15
N ALA A 107 0.81 7.45 15.73
CA ALA A 107 -0.04 8.62 15.63
C ALA A 107 -0.18 9.16 14.21
N GLN A 108 0.75 8.89 13.31
CA GLN A 108 0.59 9.26 11.90
C GLN A 108 -0.68 8.65 11.32
N THR A 109 -0.89 7.36 11.56
CA THR A 109 -2.11 6.65 11.14
C THR A 109 -3.36 7.16 11.88
N TYR A 110 -3.27 7.40 13.20
CA TYR A 110 -4.42 7.90 13.96
C TYR A 110 -4.89 9.26 13.49
N LEU A 111 -3.98 10.16 13.16
CA LEU A 111 -4.31 11.48 12.63
C LEU A 111 -4.89 11.43 11.20
N ASP A 112 -4.41 10.50 10.36
CA ASP A 112 -5.03 10.25 9.04
C ASP A 112 -6.46 9.71 9.19
N LEU A 113 -6.70 8.81 10.17
CA LEU A 113 -8.06 8.33 10.50
C LEU A 113 -8.93 9.43 11.09
N TYR A 114 -8.38 10.32 11.94
CA TYR A 114 -9.10 11.48 12.44
C TYR A 114 -9.61 12.37 11.30
N ARG A 115 -8.78 12.68 10.32
CA ARG A 115 -9.18 13.46 9.14
C ARG A 115 -10.33 12.82 8.38
N LYS A 116 -10.34 11.50 8.31
CA LYS A 116 -11.40 10.76 7.60
C LYS A 116 -12.70 10.68 8.38
N TYR A 117 -12.64 10.47 9.69
CA TYR A 117 -13.81 10.13 10.50
C TYR A 117 -14.25 11.21 11.51
N GLY A 118 -13.42 12.19 11.80
CA GLY A 118 -13.73 13.33 12.68
C GLY A 118 -14.00 12.94 14.14
N LYS A 119 -13.41 11.83 14.64
CA LYS A 119 -13.64 11.34 16.00
C LYS A 119 -12.54 11.82 16.93
N GLU A 120 -12.89 12.68 17.90
CA GLU A 120 -11.93 13.33 18.81
C GLU A 120 -11.04 12.36 19.59
N GLU A 121 -11.53 11.16 19.91
CA GLU A 121 -10.72 10.14 20.56
C GLU A 121 -9.47 9.74 19.74
N MET A 122 -9.48 9.91 18.42
CA MET A 122 -8.34 9.63 17.53
C MET A 122 -7.26 10.73 17.58
N LEU A 123 -7.62 11.93 18.00
CA LEU A 123 -6.75 13.11 18.05
C LEU A 123 -6.19 13.39 19.45
N ILE A 124 -7.06 13.35 20.45
CA ILE A 124 -6.78 13.87 21.81
C ILE A 124 -5.50 13.29 22.42
N PRO A 125 -5.27 11.96 22.45
CA PRO A 125 -4.08 11.39 23.09
C PRO A 125 -2.78 11.87 22.45
N THR A 126 -2.73 11.89 21.11
CA THR A 126 -1.56 12.38 20.35
C THR A 126 -1.31 13.86 20.60
N LYS A 127 -2.37 14.67 20.53
CA LYS A 127 -2.27 16.12 20.77
C LYS A 127 -1.77 16.42 22.18
N ALA A 128 -2.33 15.76 23.18
CA ALA A 128 -1.92 15.93 24.58
C ALA A 128 -0.44 15.56 24.78
N ARG A 129 0.01 14.42 24.22
CA ARG A 129 1.42 13.99 24.29
C ARG A 129 2.34 15.03 23.67
N THR A 130 2.04 15.50 22.47
CA THR A 130 2.91 16.46 21.76
C THR A 130 2.92 17.83 22.40
N GLU A 131 1.80 18.31 22.91
CA GLU A 131 1.72 19.58 23.67
C GLU A 131 2.59 19.52 24.92
N TRP A 132 2.48 18.43 25.68
CA TRP A 132 3.31 18.23 26.86
C TRP A 132 4.81 18.23 26.53
N VAL A 133 5.23 17.52 25.48
CA VAL A 133 6.64 17.50 25.05
C VAL A 133 7.14 18.88 24.63
N MET A 134 6.31 19.66 23.94
CA MET A 134 6.65 21.03 23.54
C MET A 134 6.77 21.99 24.73
N GLU A 135 5.96 21.80 25.76
CA GLU A 135 5.99 22.61 27.01
C GLU A 135 7.18 22.22 27.89
N HIS A 136 7.66 20.99 27.79
CA HIS A 136 8.75 20.42 28.58
C HIS A 136 9.86 19.86 27.67
N PRO A 137 10.51 20.68 26.82
CA PRO A 137 11.47 20.17 25.85
C PRO A 137 12.66 19.50 26.54
N SER A 138 13.09 18.36 26.03
CA SER A 138 14.25 17.64 26.51
C SER A 138 15.53 18.48 26.39
N LYS A 139 16.41 18.35 27.38
CA LYS A 139 17.78 18.90 27.39
C LYS A 139 18.83 17.81 27.17
N GLY A 140 18.42 16.62 26.72
CA GLY A 140 19.27 15.47 26.45
C GLY A 140 20.40 15.77 25.45
N SER A 141 21.42 14.92 25.47
CA SER A 141 22.56 14.98 24.55
C SER A 141 22.16 14.42 23.17
N PHE A 142 22.83 14.89 22.11
CA PHE A 142 22.82 14.25 20.79
C PHE A 142 23.73 13.02 20.69
N LEU A 143 24.58 12.79 21.71
CA LEU A 143 25.44 11.61 21.76
C LEU A 143 24.62 10.41 22.28
N LEU A 144 24.15 9.59 21.37
CA LEU A 144 23.31 8.44 21.68
C LEU A 144 24.05 7.40 22.52
N ASP A 145 23.53 7.11 23.70
CA ASP A 145 23.98 6.03 24.58
C ASP A 145 22.76 5.23 25.04
N TYR A 146 22.69 3.97 24.67
CA TYR A 146 21.57 3.10 25.09
C TYR A 146 21.56 2.78 26.59
N GLY A 147 22.67 3.04 27.30
CA GLY A 147 22.75 2.96 28.76
C GLY A 147 22.13 4.17 29.46
N ASP A 148 21.94 5.28 28.76
CA ASP A 148 21.33 6.52 29.25
C ASP A 148 20.07 6.87 28.46
N ALA A 149 18.91 6.59 29.04
CA ALA A 149 17.62 6.83 28.41
C ALA A 149 17.37 8.32 28.04
N SER A 150 18.04 9.28 28.70
CA SER A 150 17.92 10.71 28.40
C SER A 150 18.45 11.06 27.01
N THR A 151 19.39 10.29 26.48
CA THR A 151 19.92 10.46 25.12
C THR A 151 18.96 10.03 24.02
N LEU A 152 17.86 9.35 24.37
CA LEU A 152 16.77 8.95 23.47
C LEU A 152 15.60 9.95 23.48
N GLU A 153 15.68 10.99 24.27
CA GLU A 153 14.63 12.03 24.37
C GLU A 153 14.71 13.05 23.23
N LYS A 154 15.90 13.24 22.65
CA LYS A 154 16.10 14.01 21.42
C LYS A 154 16.04 13.10 20.19
N TRP A 155 15.91 13.67 19.01
CA TRP A 155 15.95 12.88 17.75
C TRP A 155 17.41 12.62 17.35
N THR A 156 18.09 11.78 18.12
CA THR A 156 19.55 11.54 18.04
C THR A 156 19.97 10.51 16.99
N TRP A 157 19.01 9.96 16.27
CA TRP A 157 19.20 9.00 15.16
C TRP A 157 18.34 9.37 13.96
N CYS A 158 18.83 9.08 12.76
CA CYS A 158 18.17 9.52 11.53
C CYS A 158 16.76 8.94 11.34
N ASP A 159 16.49 7.73 11.84
CA ASP A 159 15.17 7.08 11.77
C ASP A 159 14.09 7.92 12.48
N ALA A 160 14.45 8.66 13.53
CA ALA A 160 13.56 9.55 14.24
C ALA A 160 12.86 10.56 13.32
N LEU A 161 13.52 10.93 12.20
CA LEU A 161 13.01 11.89 11.23
C LEU A 161 11.82 11.36 10.39
N PHE A 162 11.58 10.07 10.41
CA PHE A 162 10.32 9.47 9.91
C PHE A 162 9.26 9.35 11.01
N MET A 163 9.70 9.06 12.24
CA MET A 163 8.80 8.65 13.31
C MET A 163 7.98 9.82 13.87
N ALA A 164 8.65 10.89 14.29
CA ALA A 164 8.03 12.00 15.03
C ALA A 164 7.67 13.23 14.17
N PRO A 165 8.55 13.81 13.32
CA PRO A 165 8.26 15.06 12.61
C PRO A 165 6.95 15.08 11.83
N PRO A 166 6.58 14.01 11.09
CA PRO A 166 5.32 13.97 10.35
C PRO A 166 4.08 14.07 11.24
N VAL A 167 4.15 13.66 12.50
CA VAL A 167 3.05 13.80 13.47
C VAL A 167 2.79 15.27 13.78
N TYR A 168 3.84 16.03 14.04
CA TYR A 168 3.74 17.48 14.30
C TYR A 168 3.24 18.25 13.06
N ALA A 169 3.68 17.87 11.87
CA ALA A 169 3.20 18.45 10.62
C ALA A 169 1.70 18.21 10.42
N ARG A 170 1.21 16.98 10.69
CA ARG A 170 -0.22 16.63 10.65
C ARG A 170 -1.02 17.43 11.69
N LEU A 171 -0.52 17.55 12.92
CA LEU A 171 -1.19 18.34 13.97
C LEU A 171 -1.30 19.81 13.60
N TYR A 172 -0.27 20.40 12.99
CA TYR A 172 -0.37 21.75 12.45
C TYR A 172 -1.50 21.86 11.44
N ASN A 173 -1.57 20.94 10.50
CA ASN A 173 -2.56 20.98 9.42
C ASN A 173 -4.00 20.74 9.93
N ILE A 174 -4.14 19.93 10.98
CA ILE A 174 -5.44 19.67 11.63
C ILE A 174 -5.89 20.86 12.49
N THR A 175 -4.97 21.44 13.27
CA THR A 175 -5.32 22.44 14.30
C THR A 175 -5.13 23.90 13.85
N GLY A 176 -4.31 24.14 12.83
CA GLY A 176 -3.85 25.46 12.42
C GLY A 176 -2.79 26.08 13.36
N ASP A 177 -2.44 25.41 14.47
CA ASP A 177 -1.52 25.96 15.47
C ASP A 177 -0.06 25.83 15.01
N LYS A 178 0.55 26.98 14.73
CA LYS A 178 1.93 27.11 14.26
C LYS A 178 2.99 26.64 15.26
N LYS A 179 2.62 26.39 16.54
CA LYS A 179 3.59 25.90 17.56
C LYS A 179 4.13 24.52 17.17
N PHE A 180 3.29 23.65 16.58
CA PHE A 180 3.71 22.32 16.13
C PHE A 180 4.78 22.40 15.05
N LEU A 181 4.62 23.24 14.03
CA LEU A 181 5.65 23.43 13.01
C LEU A 181 6.94 24.07 13.53
N ARG A 182 6.82 25.05 14.45
CA ARG A 182 8.04 25.67 15.03
C ARG A 182 8.86 24.67 15.82
N PHE A 183 8.21 23.82 16.60
CA PHE A 183 8.88 22.76 17.34
C PHE A 183 9.52 21.74 16.39
N MET A 184 8.73 21.20 15.45
CA MET A 184 9.22 20.24 14.47
C MET A 184 10.43 20.75 13.69
N ASP A 185 10.36 21.96 13.14
CA ASP A 185 11.42 22.56 12.32
C ASP A 185 12.71 22.74 13.13
N LYS A 186 12.59 23.18 14.39
CA LYS A 186 13.74 23.32 15.29
C LYS A 186 14.42 21.97 15.56
N GLU A 187 13.68 20.99 16.05
CA GLU A 187 14.24 19.68 16.41
C GLU A 187 14.76 18.93 15.17
N TYR A 188 14.06 19.04 14.02
CA TYR A 188 14.50 18.46 12.75
C TYR A 188 15.85 19.03 12.30
N LYS A 189 15.99 20.35 12.33
CA LYS A 189 17.22 21.01 11.90
C LYS A 189 18.41 20.73 12.84
N GLU A 190 18.16 20.61 14.13
CA GLU A 190 19.22 20.18 15.07
C GLU A 190 19.73 18.77 14.70
N THR A 191 18.85 17.84 14.40
CA THR A 191 19.23 16.49 13.93
C THR A 191 19.91 16.51 12.56
N TYR A 192 19.39 17.32 11.62
CA TYR A 192 19.98 17.49 10.30
C TYR A 192 21.43 18.01 10.40
N GLU A 193 21.67 19.09 11.13
CA GLU A 193 23.03 19.65 11.27
C GLU A 193 23.99 18.68 11.97
N PHE A 194 23.48 17.79 12.81
CA PHE A 194 24.29 16.83 13.54
C PHE A 194 24.60 15.55 12.72
N LEU A 195 23.66 15.05 11.93
CA LEU A 195 23.78 13.73 11.28
C LEU A 195 24.00 13.78 9.75
N TYR A 196 23.73 14.93 9.11
CA TYR A 196 23.85 15.01 7.66
C TYR A 196 25.29 15.27 7.21
N ASP A 197 25.85 14.35 6.45
CA ASP A 197 27.15 14.51 5.81
C ASP A 197 26.98 15.25 4.47
N LYS A 198 27.40 16.53 4.43
CA LYS A 198 27.24 17.42 3.26
C LYS A 198 28.04 16.97 2.04
N ASP A 199 29.17 16.28 2.25
CA ASP A 199 30.02 15.79 1.15
C ASP A 199 29.41 14.53 0.53
N ALA A 200 29.00 13.57 1.36
CA ALA A 200 28.35 12.35 0.91
C ALA A 200 26.88 12.57 0.47
N ARG A 201 26.24 13.63 0.94
CA ARG A 201 24.80 13.93 0.80
C ARG A 201 23.93 12.78 1.30
N LEU A 202 24.29 12.23 2.48
CA LEU A 202 23.65 11.11 3.15
C LEU A 202 23.64 11.36 4.66
N PHE A 203 22.71 10.70 5.36
CA PHE A 203 22.64 10.75 6.81
C PHE A 203 23.40 9.58 7.43
N TYR A 204 24.25 9.86 8.41
CA TYR A 204 24.67 8.86 9.38
C TYR A 204 23.46 8.39 10.19
N ARG A 205 23.49 7.13 10.62
CA ARG A 205 22.41 6.63 11.49
C ARG A 205 22.40 7.37 12.83
N ASP A 206 23.56 7.49 13.47
CA ASP A 206 23.83 8.27 14.68
C ASP A 206 25.34 8.53 14.81
N HIS A 207 25.75 9.30 15.83
CA HIS A 207 27.13 9.73 16.01
C HIS A 207 28.16 8.60 16.10
N ARG A 208 27.76 7.40 16.51
CA ARG A 208 28.65 6.22 16.65
C ARG A 208 29.24 5.79 15.31
N TYR A 209 28.63 6.18 14.20
CA TYR A 209 29.07 5.86 12.84
C TYR A 209 29.95 6.92 12.21
N PHE A 210 30.21 8.08 12.83
CA PHE A 210 31.00 9.18 12.26
C PHE A 210 32.43 8.77 11.91
N THR A 211 33.03 7.90 12.71
CA THR A 211 34.41 7.43 12.53
C THR A 211 34.54 6.02 11.99
N GLN A 212 33.41 5.32 11.85
CA GLN A 212 33.39 3.96 11.32
C GLN A 212 33.54 3.95 9.80
N LYS A 213 34.11 2.87 9.30
CA LYS A 213 34.34 2.64 7.88
C LYS A 213 33.81 1.28 7.45
N GLU A 214 33.32 1.21 6.21
CA GLU A 214 33.02 -0.03 5.53
C GLU A 214 34.30 -0.78 5.12
N ALA A 215 34.13 -2.04 4.68
CA ALA A 215 35.26 -2.88 4.24
C ALA A 215 36.04 -2.28 3.09
N ASN A 216 35.41 -1.51 2.21
CA ASN A 216 36.04 -0.81 1.09
C ASN A 216 36.68 0.53 1.50
N GLY A 217 36.63 0.93 2.79
CA GLY A 217 37.19 2.17 3.33
C GLY A 217 36.24 3.37 3.28
N GLU A 218 35.06 3.24 2.69
CA GLU A 218 34.05 4.29 2.65
C GLU A 218 33.41 4.53 4.01
N LYS A 219 32.70 5.67 4.16
CA LYS A 219 31.88 5.99 5.34
C LYS A 219 30.68 5.04 5.43
N VAL A 220 30.23 4.73 6.65
CA VAL A 220 29.06 3.86 6.87
C VAL A 220 27.78 4.67 6.75
N PHE A 221 27.04 4.45 5.67
CA PHE A 221 25.69 5.01 5.47
C PHE A 221 24.70 3.88 5.23
N TRP A 222 23.80 3.72 6.20
CA TRP A 222 22.81 2.65 6.17
C TRP A 222 21.64 2.97 5.23
N GLY A 223 21.32 2.04 4.33
CA GLY A 223 20.26 2.21 3.33
C GLY A 223 18.91 2.51 3.97
N ARG A 224 18.45 1.68 4.91
CA ARG A 224 17.16 1.89 5.59
C ARG A 224 17.16 3.18 6.42
N GLY A 225 18.26 3.57 7.05
CA GLY A 225 18.38 4.86 7.76
C GLY A 225 18.06 6.04 6.84
N ASN A 226 18.69 6.08 5.66
CA ASN A 226 18.41 7.10 4.65
C ASN A 226 16.99 6.95 4.03
N GLY A 227 16.48 5.73 3.95
CA GLY A 227 15.09 5.45 3.57
C GLY A 227 14.08 6.07 4.53
N TRP A 228 14.31 5.95 5.84
CA TRP A 228 13.49 6.61 6.85
C TRP A 228 13.46 8.13 6.66
N VAL A 229 14.62 8.75 6.46
CA VAL A 229 14.69 10.22 6.27
C VAL A 229 13.90 10.64 5.04
N LEU A 230 14.10 9.97 3.90
CA LEU A 230 13.36 10.30 2.67
C LEU A 230 11.85 10.06 2.81
N GLY A 231 11.44 8.94 3.40
CA GLY A 231 10.03 8.68 3.68
C GLY A 231 9.41 9.73 4.62
N GLY A 232 10.16 10.15 5.65
CA GLY A 232 9.75 11.22 6.56
C GLY A 232 9.60 12.59 5.86
N LEU A 233 10.52 12.91 4.96
CA LEU A 233 10.44 14.14 4.14
C LEU A 233 9.19 14.15 3.27
N VAL A 234 8.82 13.02 2.65
CA VAL A 234 7.57 12.91 1.90
C VAL A 234 6.37 13.19 2.80
N GLU A 235 6.31 12.55 3.97
CA GLU A 235 5.17 12.73 4.90
C GLU A 235 5.09 14.16 5.46
N ILE A 236 6.22 14.86 5.64
CA ILE A 236 6.26 16.29 6.01
C ILE A 236 5.79 17.17 4.85
N LEU A 237 6.31 16.95 3.64
CA LEU A 237 5.98 17.76 2.46
C LEU A 237 4.52 17.67 2.06
N ARG A 238 3.86 16.53 2.30
CA ARG A 238 2.40 16.37 2.12
C ARG A 238 1.59 17.30 3.02
N GLU A 239 2.13 17.62 4.17
CA GLU A 239 1.44 18.44 5.19
C GLU A 239 1.74 19.95 5.05
N LEU A 240 2.82 20.31 4.38
CA LEU A 240 3.23 21.70 4.22
C LEU A 240 2.66 22.27 2.90
N PRO A 241 1.67 23.18 2.94
CA PRO A 241 1.13 23.78 1.74
C PRO A 241 2.18 24.61 0.99
N ALA A 242 1.98 24.78 -0.32
CA ALA A 242 2.79 25.69 -1.13
C ALA A 242 2.80 27.10 -0.49
N GLY A 243 3.98 27.73 -0.46
CA GLY A 243 4.17 29.05 0.17
C GLY A 243 4.38 29.03 1.70
N ASN A 244 4.32 27.86 2.34
CA ASN A 244 4.71 27.77 3.74
C ASN A 244 6.20 28.05 3.90
N LYS A 245 6.57 28.98 4.81
CA LYS A 245 7.97 29.43 4.99
C LYS A 245 8.97 28.33 5.32
N TYR A 246 8.52 27.22 5.88
CA TYR A 246 9.40 26.08 6.22
C TYR A 246 9.60 25.13 5.04
N ARG A 247 8.69 25.12 4.07
CA ARG A 247 8.63 24.12 3.00
C ARG A 247 9.90 24.06 2.15
N THR A 248 10.46 25.21 1.80
CA THR A 248 11.66 25.31 0.94
C THR A 248 12.86 24.53 1.49
N PHE A 249 13.07 24.53 2.80
CA PHE A 249 14.14 23.74 3.40
C PHE A 249 13.94 22.24 3.15
N TYR A 250 12.73 21.74 3.39
CA TYR A 250 12.41 20.32 3.24
C TYR A 250 12.40 19.89 1.77
N GLU A 251 11.95 20.75 0.85
CA GLU A 251 12.03 20.50 -0.60
C GLU A 251 13.48 20.40 -1.08
N ASN A 252 14.32 21.34 -0.70
CA ASN A 252 15.73 21.32 -1.10
C ASN A 252 16.45 20.09 -0.57
N LEU A 253 16.25 19.74 0.70
CA LEU A 253 16.84 18.54 1.31
C LEU A 253 16.30 17.26 0.64
N PHE A 254 15.00 17.21 0.35
CA PHE A 254 14.37 16.10 -0.37
C PHE A 254 14.99 15.90 -1.76
N VAL A 255 15.10 16.95 -2.54
CA VAL A 255 15.67 16.89 -3.91
C VAL A 255 17.15 16.47 -3.85
N GLU A 256 17.93 17.04 -2.94
CA GLU A 256 19.35 16.70 -2.80
C GLU A 256 19.56 15.23 -2.40
N LEU A 257 18.84 14.74 -1.39
CA LEU A 257 18.94 13.37 -0.91
C LEU A 257 18.37 12.38 -1.94
N ALA A 258 17.24 12.66 -2.58
CA ALA A 258 16.62 11.84 -3.61
C ALA A 258 17.55 11.69 -4.84
N THR A 259 18.15 12.79 -5.30
CA THR A 259 19.12 12.78 -6.39
C THR A 259 20.35 11.90 -6.03
N ARG A 260 20.86 12.05 -4.80
CA ARG A 260 21.98 11.22 -4.35
C ARG A 260 21.62 9.74 -4.31
N VAL A 261 20.50 9.40 -3.72
CA VAL A 261 20.01 8.01 -3.61
C VAL A 261 19.80 7.39 -4.98
N ALA A 262 19.25 8.13 -5.94
CA ALA A 262 19.04 7.65 -7.31
C ALA A 262 20.34 7.14 -7.97
N THR A 263 21.47 7.80 -7.73
CA THR A 263 22.78 7.39 -8.25
C THR A 263 23.31 6.08 -7.66
N LEU A 264 22.73 5.59 -6.58
CA LEU A 264 23.19 4.42 -5.83
C LEU A 264 22.33 3.17 -6.10
N GLN A 265 21.34 3.25 -7.00
CA GLN A 265 20.55 2.10 -7.43
C GLN A 265 21.43 1.08 -8.17
N GLN A 266 21.34 -0.19 -7.78
CA GLN A 266 22.11 -1.25 -8.42
C GLN A 266 21.47 -1.74 -9.74
N SER A 267 22.24 -2.53 -10.49
CA SER A 267 21.80 -3.04 -11.82
C SER A 267 20.55 -3.92 -11.77
N ASP A 268 20.26 -4.56 -10.64
CA ASP A 268 19.05 -5.35 -10.40
C ASP A 268 17.82 -4.54 -9.95
N GLY A 269 17.96 -3.22 -9.80
CA GLY A 269 16.89 -2.32 -9.42
C GLY A 269 16.75 -2.06 -7.93
N PHE A 270 17.41 -2.84 -7.07
CA PHE A 270 17.42 -2.63 -5.63
C PHE A 270 18.49 -1.64 -5.19
N TRP A 271 18.35 -1.17 -3.97
CA TRP A 271 19.44 -0.61 -3.18
C TRP A 271 19.91 -1.64 -2.16
N ARG A 272 21.04 -1.39 -1.56
CA ARG A 272 21.70 -2.31 -0.63
C ARG A 272 21.62 -1.78 0.81
N ALA A 273 21.87 -2.68 1.77
CA ALA A 273 21.91 -2.30 3.18
C ALA A 273 22.98 -1.22 3.44
N SER A 274 24.17 -1.32 2.82
CA SER A 274 25.14 -0.23 2.77
C SER A 274 25.02 0.58 1.48
N MET A 275 24.92 1.90 1.61
CA MET A 275 24.80 2.80 0.48
C MET A 275 26.10 2.94 -0.31
N LEU A 276 27.28 2.85 0.34
CA LEU A 276 28.58 3.08 -0.29
C LEU A 276 29.45 1.81 -0.42
N ASP A 277 29.02 0.69 0.17
CA ASP A 277 29.67 -0.62 0.00
C ASP A 277 28.68 -1.72 -0.43
N PRO A 278 28.10 -1.61 -1.62
CA PRO A 278 27.13 -2.60 -2.10
C PRO A 278 27.74 -3.98 -2.31
N HIS A 279 29.06 -4.09 -2.48
CA HIS A 279 29.74 -5.36 -2.70
C HIS A 279 29.77 -6.23 -1.43
N SER A 280 30.03 -5.63 -0.28
CA SER A 280 30.04 -6.34 1.00
C SER A 280 28.62 -6.77 1.44
N TYR A 281 27.61 -6.09 0.90
CA TYR A 281 26.17 -6.32 1.18
C TYR A 281 25.42 -6.54 -0.14
N SER A 282 25.81 -7.56 -0.90
CA SER A 282 25.36 -7.78 -2.28
C SER A 282 23.88 -8.19 -2.42
N SER A 283 23.24 -8.65 -1.35
CA SER A 283 21.82 -9.00 -1.35
C SER A 283 20.91 -7.78 -1.53
N PRO A 284 19.74 -7.91 -2.17
CA PRO A 284 18.67 -6.93 -2.12
C PRO A 284 18.32 -6.52 -0.68
N GLU A 285 17.88 -5.28 -0.48
CA GLU A 285 17.25 -4.84 0.76
C GLU A 285 15.94 -4.11 0.43
N THR A 286 14.81 -4.75 0.74
CA THR A 286 13.50 -4.29 0.27
C THR A 286 12.93 -3.13 1.07
N SER A 287 13.27 -2.99 2.35
CA SER A 287 12.75 -1.88 3.14
C SER A 287 13.32 -0.53 2.70
N CYS A 288 14.64 -0.41 2.49
CA CYS A 288 15.22 0.82 1.95
C CYS A 288 14.76 1.06 0.51
N SER A 289 14.74 0.02 -0.32
CA SER A 289 14.28 0.13 -1.72
C SER A 289 12.81 0.60 -1.78
N GLY A 290 11.95 0.13 -0.87
CA GLY A 290 10.57 0.59 -0.77
C GLY A 290 10.47 2.08 -0.46
N PHE A 291 11.20 2.58 0.54
CA PHE A 291 11.22 4.01 0.85
C PHE A 291 11.80 4.86 -0.27
N PHE A 292 12.83 4.38 -0.97
CA PHE A 292 13.43 5.12 -2.07
C PHE A 292 12.48 5.20 -3.28
N VAL A 293 11.86 4.09 -3.66
CA VAL A 293 10.83 4.11 -4.71
C VAL A 293 9.65 5.01 -4.31
N TYR A 294 9.20 4.95 -3.04
CA TYR A 294 8.17 5.83 -2.52
C TYR A 294 8.52 7.30 -2.72
N ALA A 295 9.72 7.70 -2.27
CA ALA A 295 10.15 9.10 -2.34
C ALA A 295 10.35 9.56 -3.78
N LEU A 296 11.03 8.76 -4.62
CA LEU A 296 11.27 9.13 -6.02
C LEU A 296 9.97 9.24 -6.82
N ALA A 297 9.03 8.31 -6.62
CA ALA A 297 7.72 8.36 -7.25
C ALA A 297 6.90 9.57 -6.78
N TYR A 298 6.91 9.87 -5.47
CA TYR A 298 6.31 11.10 -4.92
C TYR A 298 6.91 12.36 -5.54
N GLY A 299 8.24 12.43 -5.64
CA GLY A 299 8.94 13.58 -6.23
C GLY A 299 8.52 13.85 -7.68
N ILE A 300 8.32 12.78 -8.48
CA ILE A 300 7.80 12.90 -9.84
C ILE A 300 6.33 13.35 -9.82
N ASN A 301 5.50 12.75 -8.99
CA ASN A 301 4.08 13.06 -8.90
C ASN A 301 3.79 14.51 -8.47
N GLU A 302 4.66 15.08 -7.63
CA GLU A 302 4.56 16.48 -7.14
C GLU A 302 5.39 17.48 -7.97
N GLY A 303 6.08 17.02 -9.02
CA GLY A 303 6.89 17.88 -9.88
C GLY A 303 8.18 18.41 -9.23
N LEU A 304 8.64 17.77 -8.14
CA LEU A 304 9.90 18.09 -7.47
C LEU A 304 11.10 17.46 -8.17
N LEU A 305 10.88 16.35 -8.88
CA LEU A 305 11.89 15.60 -9.64
C LEU A 305 11.47 15.49 -11.10
N SER A 306 12.45 15.57 -12.01
CA SER A 306 12.23 15.39 -13.47
C SER A 306 11.70 13.99 -13.77
N LYS A 307 10.56 13.90 -14.44
CA LYS A 307 9.99 12.62 -14.84
C LYS A 307 10.92 11.86 -15.79
N GLU A 308 11.57 12.56 -16.73
CA GLU A 308 12.45 11.98 -17.74
C GLU A 308 13.65 11.30 -17.10
N GLU A 309 14.20 11.89 -16.05
CA GLU A 309 15.38 11.40 -15.35
C GLU A 309 15.05 10.29 -14.35
N PHE A 310 13.99 10.46 -13.55
CA PHE A 310 13.73 9.59 -12.39
C PHE A 310 12.73 8.46 -12.67
N LEU A 311 11.85 8.56 -13.67
CA LEU A 311 10.89 7.49 -13.97
C LEU A 311 11.56 6.14 -14.27
N PRO A 312 12.64 6.04 -15.07
CA PRO A 312 13.31 4.75 -15.30
C PRO A 312 13.85 4.10 -14.02
N ILE A 313 14.28 4.93 -13.03
CA ILE A 313 14.78 4.47 -11.74
C ILE A 313 13.63 3.91 -10.91
N VAL A 314 12.49 4.62 -10.87
CA VAL A 314 11.27 4.18 -10.18
C VAL A 314 10.74 2.88 -10.80
N GLU A 315 10.65 2.80 -12.12
CA GLU A 315 10.17 1.60 -12.82
C GLU A 315 11.03 0.38 -12.51
N LYS A 316 12.34 0.54 -12.57
CA LYS A 316 13.30 -0.51 -12.27
C LYS A 316 13.22 -0.94 -10.80
N GLY A 317 13.12 0.03 -9.88
CA GLY A 317 12.97 -0.24 -8.45
C GLY A 317 11.66 -0.92 -8.08
N TRP A 318 10.54 -0.46 -8.64
CA TRP A 318 9.24 -1.09 -8.41
C TRP A 318 9.19 -2.52 -8.96
N LYS A 319 9.68 -2.75 -10.17
CA LYS A 319 9.79 -4.10 -10.74
C LYS A 319 10.62 -5.04 -9.85
N ALA A 320 11.72 -4.54 -9.30
CA ALA A 320 12.55 -5.30 -8.37
C ALA A 320 11.78 -5.63 -7.07
N LEU A 321 11.08 -4.66 -6.48
CA LEU A 321 10.25 -4.85 -5.29
C LEU A 321 9.14 -5.90 -5.52
N VAL A 322 8.45 -5.84 -6.66
CA VAL A 322 7.43 -6.84 -7.05
C VAL A 322 8.05 -8.23 -7.14
N GLY A 323 9.27 -8.36 -7.69
CA GLY A 323 10.02 -9.61 -7.76
C GLY A 323 10.45 -10.19 -6.40
N ALA A 324 10.43 -9.39 -5.33
CA ALA A 324 10.69 -9.82 -3.96
C ALA A 324 9.44 -10.31 -3.21
N VAL A 325 8.24 -10.15 -3.80
CA VAL A 325 7.00 -10.67 -3.25
C VAL A 325 6.85 -12.14 -3.61
N GLU A 326 6.69 -13.00 -2.62
CA GLU A 326 6.45 -14.43 -2.78
C GLU A 326 5.03 -14.70 -3.35
N GLU A 327 4.77 -15.92 -3.78
CA GLU A 327 3.48 -16.30 -4.36
C GLU A 327 2.31 -16.08 -3.39
N ASP A 328 2.52 -16.33 -2.11
CA ASP A 328 1.52 -16.12 -1.03
C ASP A 328 1.35 -14.66 -0.62
N GLY A 329 2.22 -13.75 -1.09
CA GLY A 329 2.19 -12.32 -0.75
C GLY A 329 3.24 -11.87 0.26
N LYS A 330 4.06 -12.78 0.84
CA LYS A 330 5.16 -12.43 1.72
C LYS A 330 6.19 -11.57 1.00
N LEU A 331 6.59 -10.45 1.62
CA LEU A 331 7.71 -9.64 1.12
C LEU A 331 9.02 -10.13 1.73
N GLY A 332 9.93 -10.62 0.88
CA GLY A 332 11.26 -11.08 1.29
C GLY A 332 12.32 -9.98 1.29
N TYR A 333 13.54 -10.35 1.65
CA TYR A 333 14.72 -9.48 1.67
C TYR A 333 14.58 -8.24 2.57
N VAL A 334 13.84 -8.31 3.65
CA VAL A 334 13.75 -7.23 4.64
C VAL A 334 14.81 -7.45 5.71
N GLN A 335 15.78 -6.54 5.80
CA GLN A 335 16.79 -6.59 6.87
C GLN A 335 16.08 -6.53 8.24
N PRO A 336 16.36 -7.44 9.19
CA PRO A 336 15.84 -7.37 10.55
C PRO A 336 16.20 -6.05 11.27
N ILE A 337 15.55 -5.79 12.40
CA ILE A 337 15.84 -4.59 13.22
C ILE A 337 17.33 -4.46 13.45
N GLY A 338 17.85 -3.25 13.26
CA GLY A 338 19.25 -2.92 13.39
C GLY A 338 19.49 -1.42 13.29
N ALA A 339 20.76 -1.04 13.36
CA ALA A 339 21.22 0.34 13.30
C ALA A 339 22.29 0.56 12.22
N ASP A 340 22.66 -0.50 11.52
CA ASP A 340 23.76 -0.52 10.54
C ASP A 340 23.49 -1.55 9.43
N PRO A 341 24.27 -1.53 8.34
CA PRO A 341 24.18 -2.53 7.30
C PRO A 341 24.38 -3.94 7.80
N LYS A 342 23.50 -4.87 7.41
CA LYS A 342 23.61 -6.32 7.66
C LYS A 342 23.29 -7.09 6.39
N LYS A 343 23.80 -8.32 6.32
CA LYS A 343 23.46 -9.25 5.24
C LYS A 343 22.00 -9.66 5.34
N VAL A 344 21.34 -9.73 4.21
CA VAL A 344 19.92 -10.03 4.07
C VAL A 344 19.75 -11.28 3.22
N THR A 345 18.76 -12.11 3.54
CA THR A 345 18.35 -13.25 2.71
C THR A 345 16.90 -13.13 2.27
N ARG A 346 16.50 -13.94 1.30
CA ARG A 346 15.14 -13.89 0.74
C ARG A 346 14.07 -14.20 1.78
N GLU A 347 14.36 -15.08 2.73
CA GLU A 347 13.43 -15.54 3.76
C GLU A 347 13.14 -14.48 4.83
N MET A 348 14.07 -13.50 4.99
CA MET A 348 13.94 -12.46 5.99
C MET A 348 12.81 -11.50 5.65
N THR A 349 11.91 -11.30 6.61
CA THR A 349 10.82 -10.32 6.54
C THR A 349 10.62 -9.67 7.90
N GLU A 350 10.13 -8.43 7.87
CA GLU A 350 9.77 -7.64 9.04
C GLU A 350 8.61 -6.71 8.67
N VAL A 351 7.75 -6.44 9.61
CA VAL A 351 6.46 -5.74 9.41
C VAL A 351 6.61 -4.37 8.72
N TYR A 352 7.67 -3.63 8.99
CA TYR A 352 7.93 -2.34 8.34
C TYR A 352 8.27 -2.45 6.85
N GLY A 353 8.75 -3.60 6.38
CA GLY A 353 9.00 -3.83 4.95
C GLY A 353 7.74 -3.73 4.10
N PRO A 354 6.67 -4.51 4.38
CA PRO A 354 5.34 -4.30 3.80
C PRO A 354 4.82 -2.88 3.93
N GLY A 355 5.08 -2.19 5.04
CA GLY A 355 4.75 -0.77 5.20
C GLY A 355 5.39 0.11 4.12
N ALA A 356 6.71 0.03 3.96
CA ALA A 356 7.46 0.76 2.93
C ALA A 356 7.02 0.37 1.51
N PHE A 357 6.73 -0.92 1.27
CA PHE A 357 6.22 -1.41 0.00
C PHE A 357 4.86 -0.80 -0.36
N LEU A 358 3.93 -0.74 0.59
CA LEU A 358 2.60 -0.15 0.37
C LEU A 358 2.68 1.36 0.14
N LEU A 359 3.57 2.08 0.84
CA LEU A 359 3.84 3.48 0.57
C LEU A 359 4.35 3.68 -0.87
N ALA A 360 5.34 2.89 -1.29
CA ALA A 360 5.86 2.91 -2.66
C ALA A 360 4.76 2.62 -3.68
N GLY A 361 4.00 1.54 -3.47
CA GLY A 361 2.91 1.13 -4.34
C GLY A 361 1.85 2.20 -4.52
N THR A 362 1.53 2.97 -3.48
CA THR A 362 0.56 4.08 -3.56
C THR A 362 1.03 5.17 -4.53
N GLU A 363 2.31 5.54 -4.50
CA GLU A 363 2.83 6.56 -5.41
C GLU A 363 3.01 6.03 -6.85
N VAL A 364 3.44 4.78 -6.98
CA VAL A 364 3.49 4.11 -8.29
C VAL A 364 2.08 3.98 -8.89
N TYR A 365 1.07 3.67 -8.08
CA TYR A 365 -0.34 3.62 -8.50
C TYR A 365 -0.83 4.98 -9.03
N ARG A 366 -0.45 6.10 -8.40
CA ARG A 366 -0.80 7.46 -8.86
C ARG A 366 -0.27 7.77 -10.26
N MET A 367 0.91 7.26 -10.61
CA MET A 367 1.51 7.47 -11.93
C MET A 367 1.19 6.35 -12.94
N ALA A 368 0.64 5.22 -12.50
CA ALA A 368 0.29 4.10 -13.36
C ALA A 368 -0.84 4.46 -14.34
N LYS A 369 -0.84 3.81 -15.48
CA LYS A 369 -1.90 3.98 -16.48
C LYS A 369 -3.21 3.41 -15.96
N ASP A 370 -4.29 4.12 -16.23
CA ASP A 370 -5.60 3.53 -16.11
C ASP A 370 -5.67 2.28 -16.98
N GLU A 371 -6.34 1.26 -16.47
CA GLU A 371 -6.68 0.13 -17.31
C GLU A 371 -7.46 0.67 -18.51
N ILE A 372 -7.09 0.19 -19.67
CA ILE A 372 -8.00 0.27 -20.80
C ILE A 372 -9.13 -0.70 -20.43
N HIS A 373 -10.07 -0.26 -19.59
CA HIS A 373 -11.37 -0.92 -19.52
C HIS A 373 -11.85 -0.94 -20.96
N GLY A 374 -12.32 -2.10 -21.44
CA GLY A 374 -12.61 -2.43 -22.81
C GLY A 374 -13.42 -1.45 -23.68
N ASN A 375 -13.59 -0.22 -23.24
CA ASN A 375 -14.16 0.90 -23.99
C ASN A 375 -13.21 1.48 -25.07
N ASN A 376 -11.94 1.04 -25.12
CA ASN A 376 -10.98 1.37 -26.17
C ASN A 376 -10.60 0.18 -27.04
N ILE A 377 -11.39 -0.87 -27.04
CA ILE A 377 -11.35 -1.85 -28.14
C ILE A 377 -11.74 -1.05 -29.39
N SER A 378 -10.85 -1.01 -30.39
CA SER A 378 -11.14 -0.30 -31.62
C SER A 378 -12.49 -0.79 -32.18
N ALA A 379 -13.25 0.10 -32.82
CA ALA A 379 -14.51 -0.30 -33.46
C ALA A 379 -14.30 -1.45 -34.46
N GLU A 380 -13.09 -1.56 -35.02
CA GLU A 380 -12.66 -2.63 -35.89
C GLU A 380 -12.54 -3.97 -35.11
N ARG A 381 -11.94 -3.98 -33.92
CA ARG A 381 -11.84 -5.17 -33.07
C ARG A 381 -13.21 -5.60 -32.52
N ILE A 382 -14.09 -4.64 -32.22
CA ILE A 382 -15.49 -4.95 -31.83
C ILE A 382 -16.20 -5.65 -32.98
N ARG A 383 -16.03 -5.19 -34.24
CA ARG A 383 -16.59 -5.84 -35.42
C ARG A 383 -16.02 -7.24 -35.65
N GLU A 384 -14.68 -7.39 -35.59
CA GLU A 384 -14.05 -8.70 -35.68
C GLU A 384 -14.61 -9.71 -34.67
N ILE A 385 -14.79 -9.28 -33.42
CA ILE A 385 -15.38 -10.14 -32.37
C ILE A 385 -16.86 -10.40 -32.66
N ALA A 386 -17.60 -9.37 -33.09
CA ALA A 386 -19.01 -9.52 -33.44
C ALA A 386 -19.21 -10.48 -34.61
N ASP A 387 -18.33 -10.43 -35.62
CA ASP A 387 -18.35 -11.34 -36.79
C ASP A 387 -18.00 -12.79 -36.41
N MET A 388 -17.27 -13.01 -35.29
CA MET A 388 -16.99 -14.34 -34.74
C MET A 388 -18.14 -14.92 -33.91
N LEU A 389 -19.06 -14.08 -33.44
CA LEU A 389 -20.18 -14.51 -32.61
C LEU A 389 -21.34 -14.88 -33.49
N PRO A 390 -22.09 -15.97 -33.16
CA PRO A 390 -23.31 -16.30 -33.85
C PRO A 390 -24.37 -15.18 -33.68
N GLU A 391 -25.18 -14.91 -34.71
CA GLU A 391 -26.26 -13.89 -34.65
C GLU A 391 -27.23 -14.08 -33.47
N LYS A 392 -27.31 -15.28 -32.93
CA LYS A 392 -28.06 -15.59 -31.72
C LYS A 392 -27.16 -16.31 -30.72
N PRO A 393 -27.22 -15.96 -29.42
CA PRO A 393 -26.45 -16.69 -28.42
C PRO A 393 -26.78 -18.18 -28.47
N GLU A 394 -25.79 -19.00 -28.79
CA GLU A 394 -25.87 -20.46 -28.63
C GLU A 394 -25.50 -20.76 -27.17
N GLY A 395 -26.51 -20.72 -26.30
CA GLY A 395 -26.34 -21.10 -24.90
C GLY A 395 -26.18 -22.62 -24.78
N ILE A 396 -25.60 -23.06 -23.66
CA ILE A 396 -25.57 -24.47 -23.29
C ILE A 396 -26.99 -24.87 -22.90
N GLY A 397 -27.72 -25.51 -23.86
CA GLY A 397 -29.08 -25.99 -23.62
C GLY A 397 -30.16 -25.18 -24.34
N VAL A 398 -31.41 -25.48 -24.01
CA VAL A 398 -32.57 -24.92 -24.66
C VAL A 398 -33.00 -23.62 -23.98
N THR A 399 -33.18 -22.55 -24.74
CA THR A 399 -33.62 -21.26 -24.18
C THR A 399 -35.05 -21.40 -23.61
N TYR A 400 -35.39 -20.61 -22.57
CA TYR A 400 -36.73 -20.58 -21.98
C TYR A 400 -37.82 -20.18 -22.99
N LYS A 401 -37.46 -19.56 -24.11
CA LYS A 401 -38.35 -19.15 -25.21
C LYS A 401 -38.79 -20.31 -26.10
N ASP A 402 -38.04 -21.41 -26.11
CA ASP A 402 -38.43 -22.61 -26.88
C ASP A 402 -39.55 -23.35 -26.17
N ARG A 403 -40.77 -22.88 -26.39
CA ARG A 403 -41.97 -23.47 -25.76
C ARG A 403 -42.25 -24.87 -26.22
N THR A 404 -41.81 -25.27 -27.43
CA THR A 404 -42.01 -26.63 -27.94
C THR A 404 -41.26 -27.63 -27.06
N TYR A 405 -40.04 -27.33 -26.70
CA TYR A 405 -39.24 -28.16 -25.81
C TYR A 405 -39.81 -28.20 -24.39
N TRP A 406 -40.02 -27.03 -23.76
CA TRP A 406 -40.42 -26.95 -22.35
C TRP A 406 -41.84 -27.47 -22.11
N ASP A 407 -42.78 -27.24 -23.03
CA ASP A 407 -44.14 -27.75 -22.91
C ASP A 407 -44.21 -29.28 -23.11
N LYS A 408 -43.28 -29.85 -23.89
CA LYS A 408 -43.13 -31.31 -23.97
C LYS A 408 -42.56 -31.86 -22.66
N MET A 409 -41.50 -31.25 -22.14
CA MET A 409 -40.83 -31.69 -20.91
C MET A 409 -41.75 -31.59 -19.69
N LYS A 410 -42.57 -30.57 -19.59
CA LYS A 410 -43.53 -30.34 -18.49
C LYS A 410 -44.42 -31.56 -18.17
N ASN A 411 -44.68 -32.38 -19.15
CA ASN A 411 -45.58 -33.54 -18.99
C ASN A 411 -44.87 -34.79 -18.44
N THR A 412 -43.54 -34.73 -18.23
CA THR A 412 -42.78 -35.84 -17.63
C THR A 412 -43.04 -35.96 -16.14
N PRO A 413 -42.92 -37.16 -15.54
CA PRO A 413 -43.05 -37.33 -14.09
C PRO A 413 -42.02 -36.50 -13.31
N GLU A 414 -40.77 -36.42 -13.81
CA GLU A 414 -39.67 -35.69 -13.22
C GLU A 414 -39.96 -34.19 -13.19
N ALA A 415 -40.49 -33.63 -14.28
CA ALA A 415 -40.84 -32.20 -14.34
C ALA A 415 -42.01 -31.87 -13.37
N ARG A 416 -43.00 -32.73 -13.23
CA ARG A 416 -44.07 -32.52 -12.25
C ARG A 416 -43.53 -32.51 -10.83
N LYS A 417 -42.67 -33.46 -10.49
CA LYS A 417 -42.04 -33.53 -9.19
C LYS A 417 -41.20 -32.25 -8.90
N LEU A 418 -40.42 -31.79 -9.89
CA LEU A 418 -39.61 -30.57 -9.78
C LEU A 418 -40.48 -29.32 -9.55
N ILE A 419 -41.64 -29.23 -10.25
CA ILE A 419 -42.59 -28.14 -10.05
C ILE A 419 -43.18 -28.16 -8.61
N GLU A 420 -43.52 -29.35 -8.10
CA GLU A 420 -44.00 -29.52 -6.73
C GLU A 420 -42.92 -29.10 -5.69
N GLU A 421 -41.68 -29.55 -5.89
CA GLU A 421 -40.51 -29.15 -5.06
C GLU A 421 -40.27 -27.63 -5.13
N ALA A 422 -40.41 -27.00 -6.31
CA ALA A 422 -40.27 -25.56 -6.46
C ALA A 422 -41.38 -24.79 -5.72
N HIS A 423 -42.60 -25.29 -5.71
CA HIS A 423 -43.68 -24.70 -4.91
C HIS A 423 -43.42 -24.79 -3.40
N THR A 424 -42.85 -25.91 -2.95
CA THR A 424 -42.41 -26.06 -1.57
C THR A 424 -41.28 -25.07 -1.24
N SER A 425 -40.25 -25.03 -2.10
CA SER A 425 -39.16 -24.08 -1.95
C SER A 425 -39.63 -22.62 -1.92
N LEU A 426 -40.56 -22.23 -2.80
CA LEU A 426 -41.15 -20.89 -2.80
C LEU A 426 -41.86 -20.55 -1.50
N LYS A 427 -42.56 -21.52 -0.89
CA LYS A 427 -43.22 -21.35 0.41
C LYS A 427 -42.24 -21.24 1.57
N ASP A 428 -41.15 -22.02 1.53
CA ASP A 428 -40.13 -22.05 2.58
C ASP A 428 -39.24 -20.81 2.54
N GLY A 429 -39.17 -20.12 1.39
CA GLY A 429 -38.36 -18.93 1.18
C GLY A 429 -36.87 -19.22 0.89
N LEU A 430 -36.15 -18.18 0.57
CA LEU A 430 -34.72 -18.25 0.29
C LEU A 430 -33.92 -18.67 1.56
N PRO A 431 -33.13 -19.74 1.51
CA PRO A 431 -32.30 -20.14 2.64
C PRO A 431 -31.35 -19.00 3.07
N PRO A 432 -31.25 -18.70 4.38
CA PRO A 432 -30.47 -17.59 4.86
C PRO A 432 -28.99 -17.76 4.54
N PHE A 433 -28.32 -16.66 4.20
CA PHE A 433 -26.87 -16.59 4.17
C PHE A 433 -26.35 -16.30 5.58
N VAL A 434 -25.45 -17.12 6.09
CA VAL A 434 -24.91 -17.02 7.46
C VAL A 434 -23.39 -16.84 7.37
N ASP A 435 -22.94 -15.62 7.63
CA ASP A 435 -21.51 -15.24 7.56
C ASP A 435 -20.59 -16.19 8.35
N SER A 436 -21.04 -16.62 9.54
CA SER A 436 -20.23 -17.52 10.37
C SER A 436 -20.04 -18.91 9.73
N LEU A 437 -20.99 -19.39 8.93
CA LEU A 437 -20.85 -20.64 8.19
C LEU A 437 -19.99 -20.47 6.94
N TYR A 438 -20.14 -19.34 6.24
CA TYR A 438 -19.29 -19.00 5.10
C TYR A 438 -17.81 -18.85 5.51
N LEU A 439 -17.56 -18.18 6.63
CA LEU A 439 -16.21 -17.99 7.19
C LEU A 439 -15.71 -19.19 8.00
N HIS A 440 -16.49 -20.26 8.12
CA HIS A 440 -16.14 -21.42 8.95
C HIS A 440 -14.86 -22.12 8.46
N LEU A 441 -14.69 -22.22 7.15
CA LEU A 441 -13.48 -22.77 6.53
C LEU A 441 -12.22 -22.06 7.02
N ASN A 442 -12.23 -20.73 7.04
CA ASN A 442 -11.07 -19.92 7.44
C ASN A 442 -10.71 -20.04 8.93
N LYS A 443 -11.65 -20.54 9.75
CA LYS A 443 -11.47 -20.69 11.21
C LYS A 443 -11.12 -22.11 11.64
N THR A 444 -11.59 -23.11 10.91
CA THR A 444 -11.59 -24.52 11.35
C THR A 444 -11.05 -25.49 10.31
N GLU A 445 -10.74 -25.02 9.10
CA GLU A 445 -10.35 -25.83 7.92
C GLU A 445 -11.44 -26.84 7.48
N ILE A 446 -12.66 -26.72 8.02
CA ILE A 446 -13.80 -27.59 7.67
C ILE A 446 -14.69 -26.87 6.66
N ARG A 447 -14.75 -27.38 5.42
CA ARG A 447 -15.51 -26.78 4.30
C ARG A 447 -17.02 -27.01 4.38
N LEU A 448 -17.42 -28.16 4.88
CA LEU A 448 -18.77 -28.71 4.72
C LEU A 448 -19.91 -27.79 5.17
N PRO A 449 -19.84 -27.07 6.31
CA PRO A 449 -20.95 -26.21 6.73
C PRO A 449 -21.23 -25.05 5.77
N GLY A 450 -20.17 -24.39 5.28
CA GLY A 450 -20.30 -23.31 4.29
C GLY A 450 -20.77 -23.81 2.93
N GLU A 451 -20.22 -24.93 2.46
CA GLU A 451 -20.65 -25.56 1.20
C GLU A 451 -22.12 -26.00 1.24
N ASN A 452 -22.58 -26.57 2.35
CA ASN A 452 -23.97 -26.97 2.51
C ASN A 452 -24.91 -25.77 2.45
N MET A 453 -24.57 -24.66 3.08
CA MET A 453 -25.35 -23.42 3.02
C MET A 453 -25.42 -22.88 1.58
N MET A 454 -24.27 -22.77 0.89
CA MET A 454 -24.22 -22.31 -0.49
C MET A 454 -25.01 -23.24 -1.45
N ASN A 455 -24.87 -24.55 -1.25
CA ASN A 455 -25.62 -25.54 -2.05
C ASN A 455 -27.13 -25.43 -1.82
N ALA A 456 -27.59 -25.17 -0.59
CA ALA A 456 -29.01 -24.99 -0.31
C ALA A 456 -29.59 -23.80 -1.09
N ARG A 457 -28.86 -22.64 -1.10
CA ARG A 457 -29.23 -21.44 -1.86
C ARG A 457 -29.21 -21.69 -3.38
N TYR A 458 -28.16 -22.36 -3.86
CA TYR A 458 -28.08 -22.76 -5.29
C TYR A 458 -29.23 -23.66 -5.70
N GLN A 459 -29.56 -24.68 -4.91
CA GLN A 459 -30.68 -25.61 -5.20
C GLN A 459 -32.02 -24.90 -5.16
N TYR A 460 -32.22 -23.94 -4.29
CA TYR A 460 -33.43 -23.11 -4.26
C TYR A 460 -33.61 -22.37 -5.59
N LEU A 461 -32.62 -21.58 -6.00
CA LEU A 461 -32.67 -20.82 -7.25
C LEU A 461 -32.83 -21.74 -8.48
N TRP A 462 -32.04 -22.81 -8.53
CA TRP A 462 -32.09 -23.78 -9.64
C TRP A 462 -33.50 -24.37 -9.83
N ARG A 463 -34.15 -24.78 -8.75
CA ARG A 463 -35.52 -25.31 -8.78
C ARG A 463 -36.51 -24.28 -9.28
N LEU A 464 -36.48 -23.06 -8.79
CA LEU A 464 -37.42 -22.01 -9.20
C LEU A 464 -37.22 -21.62 -10.67
N VAL A 465 -36.00 -21.51 -11.15
CA VAL A 465 -35.68 -21.18 -12.55
C VAL A 465 -36.21 -22.29 -13.48
N LEU A 466 -35.92 -23.55 -13.19
CA LEU A 466 -36.41 -24.64 -14.01
C LEU A 466 -37.93 -24.77 -13.98
N ALA A 467 -38.55 -24.59 -12.82
CA ALA A 467 -40.01 -24.62 -12.71
C ALA A 467 -40.67 -23.48 -13.49
N GLU A 468 -40.06 -22.28 -13.50
CA GLU A 468 -40.54 -21.16 -14.32
C GLU A 468 -40.40 -21.47 -15.82
N CYS A 469 -39.29 -22.08 -16.26
CA CYS A 469 -39.12 -22.53 -17.64
C CYS A 469 -40.19 -23.54 -18.04
N LEU A 470 -40.54 -24.49 -17.17
CA LEU A 470 -41.55 -25.52 -17.41
C LEU A 470 -42.96 -24.93 -17.42
N GLU A 471 -43.29 -24.09 -16.43
CA GLU A 471 -44.67 -23.58 -16.31
C GLU A 471 -44.95 -22.32 -17.13
N ASN A 472 -43.95 -21.39 -17.22
CA ASN A 472 -44.06 -20.09 -17.88
C ASN A 472 -45.24 -19.25 -17.36
N LYS A 473 -45.46 -19.26 -16.03
CA LYS A 473 -46.59 -18.56 -15.38
C LYS A 473 -46.16 -17.30 -14.61
N ARG A 474 -44.88 -16.99 -14.65
CA ARG A 474 -44.23 -15.84 -13.95
C ARG A 474 -44.36 -15.85 -12.42
N ARG A 475 -44.82 -16.95 -11.82
CA ARG A 475 -45.07 -17.02 -10.37
C ARG A 475 -43.78 -17.14 -9.55
N PHE A 476 -42.72 -17.70 -10.13
CA PHE A 476 -41.41 -17.84 -9.47
C PHE A 476 -40.48 -16.65 -9.72
N ILE A 477 -40.77 -15.78 -10.70
CA ILE A 477 -39.91 -14.65 -11.09
C ILE A 477 -39.55 -13.73 -9.92
N PRO A 478 -40.49 -13.28 -9.03
CA PRO A 478 -40.14 -12.42 -7.93
C PRO A 478 -39.07 -13.03 -6.99
N ALA A 479 -39.28 -14.32 -6.62
CA ALA A 479 -38.31 -15.02 -5.75
C ALA A 479 -37.01 -15.36 -6.44
N ILE A 480 -36.98 -15.53 -7.77
CA ILE A 480 -35.77 -15.68 -8.57
C ILE A 480 -34.98 -14.35 -8.55
N CYS A 481 -35.65 -13.22 -8.78
CA CYS A 481 -35.01 -11.90 -8.72
C CYS A 481 -34.39 -11.62 -7.34
N GLU A 482 -35.15 -11.83 -6.25
CA GLU A 482 -34.66 -11.71 -4.89
C GLU A 482 -33.39 -12.55 -4.64
N GLY A 483 -33.42 -13.82 -5.03
CA GLY A 483 -32.30 -14.72 -4.82
C GLY A 483 -31.07 -14.47 -5.73
N VAL A 484 -31.22 -13.68 -6.79
CA VAL A 484 -30.10 -13.24 -7.65
C VAL A 484 -29.49 -11.93 -7.12
N GLU A 485 -30.27 -11.08 -6.46
CA GLU A 485 -29.83 -9.82 -5.89
C GLU A 485 -29.09 -10.00 -4.56
N GLU A 486 -29.39 -11.03 -3.78
CA GLU A 486 -28.69 -11.43 -2.56
C GLU A 486 -27.43 -12.30 -2.80
#